data_ce50ae24a37360527dbcf74636ca4310
#
_entry.id   ce50ae24a37360527dbcf74636ca4310
#
_cell.length_a   1.000
_cell.length_b   1.000
_cell.length_c   1.000
_cell.angle_alpha   90.00
_cell.angle_beta   90.00
_cell.angle_gamma   90.00
#
_symmetry.space_group_name_H-M   'P 1'
#
loop_
_entity.id
_entity.type
_entity.pdbx_description
1 polymer ?
#
loop_
_entity_poly.entity_id
_entity_poly.type
_entity_poly.pdbx_seq_one_letter_code
_entity_poly.pdbx_strand_id
1 'polypeptide(L)'
;MLLVRASIGTLAVLGLADVRLAERPATAYLLQYAPGGCRASCAFCLQSRSARSARQGEYLGRVSWPLVDSSVLRKAWRRVFERICLQTVVKPGFAQEALAILRDVRSFDPDTPASLATTPVPRPYLEEAEKLGVTHLGVGLDASTRQLFEAWRKPYSWSTYWRFVEKAVEVFGEGRVYVHLIAGLGESLRELVQAMKKAYKAGA
;
A
#
# COMPACT_ATOMS: atom_id res chain seq x y z
N MET A 1 11.52 -16.10 9.70
CA MET A 1 11.33 -16.06 8.24
C MET A 1 10.16 -15.15 7.95
N LEU A 2 10.38 -14.09 7.20
CA LEU A 2 9.37 -13.08 6.89
C LEU A 2 8.97 -13.23 5.41
N LEU A 3 7.69 -13.51 5.16
CA LEU A 3 7.16 -13.68 3.81
C LEU A 3 6.49 -12.38 3.36
N VAL A 4 6.83 -11.93 2.18
CA VAL A 4 6.22 -10.76 1.53
C VAL A 4 5.86 -11.10 0.10
N ARG A 5 4.98 -10.35 -0.51
CA ARG A 5 4.81 -10.35 -1.96
C ARG A 5 5.58 -9.19 -2.55
N ALA A 6 6.23 -9.41 -3.67
CA ALA A 6 6.87 -8.36 -4.44
C ALA A 6 6.26 -8.28 -5.84
N SER A 7 6.09 -7.07 -6.37
CA SER A 7 5.58 -6.96 -7.74
C SER A 7 6.52 -7.65 -8.73
N ILE A 8 5.96 -8.22 -9.79
CA ILE A 8 6.75 -8.90 -10.81
C ILE A 8 7.84 -7.99 -11.40
N GLY A 9 7.57 -6.69 -11.53
CA GLY A 9 8.55 -5.69 -11.96
C GLY A 9 9.70 -5.52 -10.97
N THR A 10 9.43 -5.52 -9.66
CA THR A 10 10.46 -5.51 -8.62
C THR A 10 11.35 -6.75 -8.74
N LEU A 11 10.74 -7.93 -8.87
CA LEU A 11 11.49 -9.19 -8.98
C LEU A 11 12.32 -9.25 -10.25
N ALA A 12 11.81 -8.76 -11.38
CA ALA A 12 12.55 -8.72 -12.64
C ALA A 12 13.79 -7.81 -12.54
N VAL A 13 13.67 -6.64 -11.92
CA VAL A 13 14.81 -5.73 -11.68
C VAL A 13 15.88 -6.37 -10.80
N LEU A 14 15.47 -7.19 -9.84
CA LEU A 14 16.38 -7.91 -8.93
C LEU A 14 16.94 -9.21 -9.54
N GLY A 15 16.53 -9.58 -10.76
CA GLY A 15 16.94 -10.83 -11.41
C GLY A 15 16.29 -12.08 -10.79
N LEU A 16 15.18 -11.91 -10.06
CA LEU A 16 14.40 -12.98 -9.44
C LEU A 16 13.21 -13.44 -10.27
N ALA A 17 12.95 -12.79 -11.39
CA ALA A 17 11.94 -13.18 -12.38
C ALA A 17 12.44 -12.92 -13.79
N ASP A 18 12.24 -13.89 -14.68
CA ASP A 18 12.55 -13.75 -16.10
C ASP A 18 11.34 -13.14 -16.84
N VAL A 19 11.26 -11.80 -16.80
CA VAL A 19 10.21 -11.02 -17.44
C VAL A 19 10.80 -9.81 -18.12
N ARG A 20 10.49 -9.65 -19.41
CA ARG A 20 10.87 -8.47 -20.16
C ARG A 20 9.99 -7.28 -19.74
N LEU A 21 10.61 -6.22 -19.29
CA LEU A 21 9.95 -4.96 -18.94
C LEU A 21 10.13 -3.96 -20.08
N ALA A 22 9.05 -3.23 -20.42
CA ALA A 22 9.14 -2.11 -21.37
C ALA A 22 9.94 -0.95 -20.76
N GLU A 23 9.71 -0.69 -19.44
CA GLU A 23 10.40 0.33 -18.66
C GLU A 23 10.80 -0.26 -17.30
N ARG A 24 11.96 0.14 -16.80
CA ARG A 24 12.42 -0.28 -15.48
C ARG A 24 11.69 0.51 -14.39
N PRO A 25 10.99 -0.15 -13.45
CA PRO A 25 10.36 0.55 -12.33
C PRO A 25 11.41 1.18 -11.41
N ALA A 26 11.26 2.48 -11.15
CA ALA A 26 12.06 3.22 -10.17
C ALA A 26 11.70 2.87 -8.72
N THR A 27 10.50 2.32 -8.49
CA THR A 27 10.02 1.94 -7.15
C THR A 27 9.98 0.42 -6.99
N ALA A 28 10.59 -0.07 -5.90
CA ALA A 28 10.38 -1.42 -5.43
C ALA A 28 9.04 -1.52 -4.71
N TYR A 29 8.12 -2.32 -5.23
CA TYR A 29 6.80 -2.51 -4.64
C TYR A 29 6.72 -3.83 -3.88
N LEU A 30 6.46 -3.73 -2.58
CA LEU A 30 6.23 -4.84 -1.66
C LEU A 30 4.80 -4.81 -1.14
N LEU A 31 4.24 -5.98 -0.86
CA LEU A 31 2.90 -6.16 -0.31
C LEU A 31 2.96 -7.19 0.82
N GLN A 32 2.29 -6.89 1.93
CA GLN A 32 2.14 -7.87 3.00
C GLN A 32 1.49 -9.16 2.49
N TYR A 33 1.99 -10.28 2.97
CA TYR A 33 1.41 -11.59 2.69
C TYR A 33 0.35 -11.95 3.74
N ALA A 34 -0.79 -12.45 3.29
CA ALA A 34 -1.83 -13.01 4.12
C ALA A 34 -2.29 -14.35 3.49
N PRO A 35 -2.01 -15.51 4.12
CA PRO A 35 -2.38 -16.83 3.57
C PRO A 35 -3.87 -16.95 3.24
N GLY A 36 -4.73 -16.38 4.09
CA GLY A 36 -6.18 -16.35 3.91
C GLY A 36 -6.70 -15.13 3.14
N GLY A 37 -5.83 -14.34 2.50
CA GLY A 37 -6.19 -13.08 1.88
C GLY A 37 -6.44 -11.94 2.87
N CYS A 38 -6.74 -10.76 2.35
CA CYS A 38 -7.11 -9.58 3.14
C CYS A 38 -8.48 -9.78 3.80
N ARG A 39 -8.60 -9.52 5.10
CA ARG A 39 -9.89 -9.62 5.83
C ARG A 39 -10.90 -8.54 5.45
N ALA A 40 -10.50 -7.50 4.73
CA ALA A 40 -11.42 -6.55 4.13
C ALA A 40 -12.24 -7.20 3.01
N SER A 41 -13.40 -6.60 2.70
CA SER A 41 -14.34 -7.11 1.70
C SER A 41 -14.52 -6.15 0.53
N CYS A 42 -13.50 -5.31 0.25
CA CYS A 42 -13.53 -4.34 -0.86
C CYS A 42 -13.87 -5.06 -2.16
N ALA A 43 -15.02 -4.74 -2.78
CA ALA A 43 -15.57 -5.55 -3.89
C ALA A 43 -14.74 -5.44 -5.18
N PHE A 44 -13.90 -4.43 -5.33
CA PHE A 44 -13.01 -4.25 -6.48
C PHE A 44 -11.62 -4.89 -6.31
N CYS A 45 -11.27 -5.34 -5.09
CA CYS A 45 -9.88 -5.72 -4.75
C CYS A 45 -9.66 -7.23 -4.84
N LEU A 46 -8.67 -7.68 -5.61
CA LEU A 46 -8.31 -9.09 -5.73
C LEU A 46 -7.66 -9.66 -4.46
N GLN A 47 -7.18 -8.81 -3.55
CA GLN A 47 -6.68 -9.23 -2.23
C GLN A 47 -7.82 -9.49 -1.24
N SER A 48 -9.04 -9.05 -1.53
CA SER A 48 -10.20 -9.19 -0.66
C SER A 48 -10.55 -10.64 -0.40
N ARG A 49 -10.94 -10.97 0.84
CA ARG A 49 -11.48 -12.30 1.19
C ARG A 49 -12.73 -12.68 0.41
N SER A 50 -13.45 -11.72 -0.15
CA SER A 50 -14.64 -11.93 -0.96
C SER A 50 -14.34 -12.02 -2.47
N ALA A 51 -13.09 -11.90 -2.87
CA ALA A 51 -12.70 -12.07 -4.27
C ALA A 51 -12.95 -13.52 -4.71
N ARG A 52 -13.62 -13.69 -5.87
CA ARG A 52 -13.95 -15.01 -6.46
C ARG A 52 -13.10 -15.29 -7.70
N SER A 53 -11.84 -14.91 -7.68
CA SER A 53 -10.91 -15.10 -8.79
C SER A 53 -9.94 -16.23 -8.49
N ALA A 54 -9.62 -17.05 -9.50
CA ALA A 54 -8.53 -18.02 -9.43
C ALA A 54 -7.16 -17.34 -9.15
N ARG A 55 -7.08 -16.03 -9.35
CA ARG A 55 -5.88 -15.20 -9.08
C ARG A 55 -5.96 -14.45 -7.74
N GLN A 56 -6.88 -14.85 -6.87
CA GLN A 56 -7.02 -14.24 -5.55
C GLN A 56 -5.70 -14.31 -4.77
N GLY A 57 -5.30 -13.16 -4.20
CA GLY A 57 -4.07 -13.05 -3.41
C GLY A 57 -2.77 -12.98 -4.22
N GLU A 58 -2.76 -13.36 -5.50
CA GLU A 58 -1.56 -13.30 -6.35
C GLU A 58 -1.43 -12.02 -7.15
N TYR A 59 -2.53 -11.26 -7.24
CA TYR A 59 -2.59 -10.03 -8.03
C TYR A 59 -3.05 -8.84 -7.20
N LEU A 60 -2.50 -7.68 -7.50
CA LEU A 60 -3.05 -6.40 -7.11
C LEU A 60 -3.27 -5.58 -8.39
N GLY A 61 -4.54 -5.26 -8.68
CA GLY A 61 -4.91 -4.75 -10.00
C GLY A 61 -4.57 -5.77 -11.10
N ARG A 62 -3.83 -5.34 -12.10
CA ARG A 62 -3.40 -6.19 -13.23
C ARG A 62 -1.96 -6.74 -13.07
N VAL A 63 -1.30 -6.42 -11.96
CA VAL A 63 0.09 -6.79 -11.72
C VAL A 63 0.15 -8.05 -10.87
N SER A 64 0.99 -9.00 -11.25
CA SER A 64 1.30 -10.18 -10.44
C SER A 64 2.25 -9.82 -9.30
N TRP A 65 2.01 -10.43 -8.13
CA TRP A 65 2.77 -10.23 -6.91
C TRP A 65 3.17 -11.58 -6.32
N PRO A 66 4.19 -12.24 -6.89
CA PRO A 66 4.69 -13.50 -6.37
C PRO A 66 5.09 -13.41 -4.92
N LEU A 67 4.92 -14.50 -4.20
CA LEU A 67 5.39 -14.65 -2.83
C LEU A 67 6.90 -14.87 -2.82
N VAL A 68 7.59 -14.18 -1.91
CA VAL A 68 9.04 -14.28 -1.77
C VAL A 68 9.42 -14.21 -0.29
N ASP A 69 10.45 -14.95 0.09
CA ASP A 69 11.07 -14.83 1.40
C ASP A 69 11.96 -13.58 1.45
N SER A 70 11.89 -12.83 2.55
CA SER A 70 12.70 -11.62 2.71
C SER A 70 14.20 -11.90 2.64
N SER A 71 14.65 -13.10 3.01
CA SER A 71 16.05 -13.51 2.89
C SER A 71 16.52 -13.63 1.43
N VAL A 72 15.61 -14.03 0.53
CA VAL A 72 15.87 -14.06 -0.92
C VAL A 72 15.96 -12.64 -1.47
N LEU A 73 15.02 -11.78 -1.07
CA LEU A 73 15.08 -10.36 -1.43
C LEU A 73 16.38 -9.72 -0.96
N ARG A 74 16.77 -9.93 0.30
CA ARG A 74 18.01 -9.41 0.88
C ARG A 74 19.25 -9.82 0.09
N LYS A 75 19.36 -11.09 -0.31
CA LYS A 75 20.49 -11.61 -1.10
C LYS A 75 20.56 -11.02 -2.50
N ALA A 76 19.39 -10.80 -3.13
CA ALA A 76 19.29 -10.27 -4.48
C ALA A 76 19.25 -8.74 -4.52
N TRP A 77 19.08 -8.08 -3.36
CA TRP A 77 18.84 -6.65 -3.31
C TRP A 77 20.00 -5.85 -3.88
N ARG A 78 19.65 -4.87 -4.68
CA ARG A 78 20.58 -3.90 -5.26
C ARG A 78 19.99 -2.51 -5.04
N ARG A 79 20.83 -1.54 -4.72
CA ARG A 79 20.42 -0.13 -4.55
C ARG A 79 20.19 0.53 -5.91
N VAL A 80 19.19 0.07 -6.60
CA VAL A 80 18.84 0.51 -7.96
C VAL A 80 17.46 1.14 -8.02
N PHE A 81 16.74 1.13 -6.91
CA PHE A 81 15.44 1.77 -6.77
C PHE A 81 15.58 3.14 -6.14
N GLU A 82 14.74 4.08 -6.58
CA GLU A 82 14.64 5.43 -6.03
C GLU A 82 13.69 5.47 -4.82
N ARG A 83 12.83 4.46 -4.67
CA ARG A 83 11.85 4.34 -3.61
C ARG A 83 11.50 2.89 -3.31
N ILE A 84 11.13 2.62 -2.07
CA ILE A 84 10.51 1.37 -1.66
C ILE A 84 9.08 1.67 -1.22
N CYS A 85 8.10 0.97 -1.76
CA CYS A 85 6.69 1.12 -1.38
C CYS A 85 6.19 -0.18 -0.75
N LEU A 86 5.88 -0.14 0.54
CA LEU A 86 5.21 -1.24 1.23
C LEU A 86 3.70 -1.00 1.27
N GLN A 87 2.93 -1.98 0.82
CA GLN A 87 1.47 -1.97 0.91
C GLN A 87 0.99 -2.98 1.96
N THR A 88 -0.02 -2.60 2.72
CA THR A 88 -0.58 -3.45 3.77
C THR A 88 -1.85 -4.15 3.31
N VAL A 89 -2.16 -5.29 3.96
CA VAL A 89 -3.44 -5.97 3.88
C VAL A 89 -4.05 -6.09 5.27
N VAL A 90 -5.37 -5.96 5.37
CA VAL A 90 -6.06 -6.06 6.67
C VAL A 90 -6.03 -7.50 7.16
N LYS A 91 -5.31 -7.73 8.26
CA LYS A 91 -5.23 -9.00 9.00
C LYS A 91 -4.85 -8.72 10.47
N PRO A 92 -4.96 -9.67 11.40
CA PRO A 92 -4.48 -9.47 12.76
C PRO A 92 -3.01 -9.08 12.76
N GLY A 93 -2.64 -8.06 13.52
CA GLY A 93 -1.27 -7.60 13.67
C GLY A 93 -0.64 -7.00 12.40
N PHE A 94 -1.42 -6.59 11.40
CA PHE A 94 -0.88 -6.10 10.13
C PHE A 94 0.01 -4.85 10.29
N ALA A 95 -0.32 -3.97 11.22
CA ALA A 95 0.47 -2.76 11.46
C ALA A 95 1.85 -3.11 12.06
N GLN A 96 1.89 -4.00 13.05
CA GLN A 96 3.13 -4.49 13.67
C GLN A 96 4.02 -5.20 12.64
N GLU A 97 3.41 -6.05 11.81
CA GLU A 97 4.14 -6.76 10.76
C GLU A 97 4.66 -5.80 9.68
N ALA A 98 3.91 -4.76 9.32
CA ALA A 98 4.39 -3.73 8.40
C ALA A 98 5.67 -3.06 8.93
N LEU A 99 5.70 -2.71 10.23
CA LEU A 99 6.91 -2.18 10.86
C LEU A 99 8.06 -3.19 10.89
N ALA A 100 7.76 -4.48 11.10
CA ALA A 100 8.78 -5.54 11.05
C ALA A 100 9.38 -5.69 9.64
N ILE A 101 8.54 -5.63 8.59
CA ILE A 101 8.99 -5.63 7.19
C ILE A 101 9.87 -4.40 6.91
N LEU A 102 9.47 -3.22 7.36
CA LEU A 102 10.25 -2.00 7.19
C LEU A 102 11.61 -2.10 7.89
N ARG A 103 11.67 -2.62 9.13
CA ARG A 103 12.94 -2.85 9.83
C ARG A 103 13.84 -3.84 9.10
N ASP A 104 13.26 -4.92 8.58
CA ASP A 104 14.02 -5.90 7.79
C ASP A 104 14.60 -5.26 6.53
N VAL A 105 13.80 -4.49 5.79
CA VAL A 105 14.26 -3.75 4.61
C VAL A 105 15.38 -2.77 4.98
N ARG A 106 15.25 -2.02 6.07
CA ARG A 106 16.28 -1.08 6.55
C ARG A 106 17.61 -1.74 6.92
N SER A 107 17.59 -3.02 7.27
CA SER A 107 18.81 -3.77 7.58
C SER A 107 19.71 -4.01 6.36
N PHE A 108 19.19 -3.91 5.14
CA PHE A 108 19.94 -4.08 3.89
C PHE A 108 19.82 -2.90 2.92
N ASP A 109 18.85 -2.04 3.11
CA ASP A 109 18.72 -0.77 2.38
C ASP A 109 18.32 0.38 3.33
N PRO A 110 19.29 0.98 4.04
CA PRO A 110 19.03 2.04 5.02
C PRO A 110 18.64 3.38 4.37
N ASP A 111 19.06 3.64 3.13
CA ASP A 111 19.08 4.97 2.55
C ASP A 111 17.89 5.25 1.60
N THR A 112 17.43 4.25 0.86
CA THR A 112 16.34 4.44 -0.12
C THR A 112 15.05 4.89 0.58
N PRO A 113 14.45 6.05 0.22
CA PRO A 113 13.24 6.54 0.86
C PRO A 113 12.10 5.54 0.73
N ALA A 114 11.32 5.34 1.81
CA ALA A 114 10.18 4.45 1.79
C ALA A 114 8.85 5.21 1.74
N SER A 115 7.83 4.56 1.21
CA SER A 115 6.42 4.92 1.37
C SER A 115 5.64 3.72 1.91
N LEU A 116 4.62 4.02 2.72
CA LEU A 116 3.72 3.02 3.29
C LEU A 116 2.30 3.30 2.80
N ALA A 117 1.68 2.35 2.10
CA ALA A 117 0.27 2.41 1.73
C ALA A 117 -0.54 1.54 2.69
N THR A 118 -1.48 2.16 3.42
CA THR A 118 -2.19 1.47 4.51
C THR A 118 -3.65 1.92 4.65
N THR A 119 -4.42 1.13 5.38
CA THR A 119 -5.70 1.51 5.98
C THR A 119 -5.47 2.20 7.32
N PRO A 120 -6.50 2.82 7.95
CA PRO A 120 -6.34 3.46 9.24
C PRO A 120 -5.67 2.58 10.30
N VAL A 121 -4.63 3.14 10.92
CA VAL A 121 -3.88 2.57 12.05
C VAL A 121 -3.76 3.61 13.18
N PRO A 122 -3.51 3.21 14.43
CA PRO A 122 -3.21 4.14 15.52
C PRO A 122 -1.95 4.99 15.25
N ARG A 123 -1.97 6.24 15.74
CA ARG A 123 -0.87 7.21 15.58
C ARG A 123 0.54 6.66 15.91
N PRO A 124 0.76 5.91 17.01
CA PRO A 124 2.10 5.39 17.31
C PRO A 124 2.73 4.55 16.18
N TYR A 125 1.90 3.88 15.35
CA TYR A 125 2.41 3.15 14.17
C TYR A 125 2.89 4.07 13.06
N LEU A 126 2.27 5.24 12.90
CA LEU A 126 2.70 6.26 11.92
C LEU A 126 4.04 6.86 12.35
N GLU A 127 4.16 7.24 13.63
CA GLU A 127 5.38 7.80 14.21
C GLU A 127 6.56 6.80 14.13
N GLU A 128 6.30 5.53 14.38
CA GLU A 128 7.33 4.50 14.26
C GLU A 128 7.72 4.24 12.79
N ALA A 129 6.74 4.27 11.86
CA ALA A 129 7.02 4.15 10.44
C ALA A 129 7.88 5.32 9.92
N GLU A 130 7.61 6.54 10.38
CA GLU A 130 8.42 7.72 10.07
C GLU A 130 9.88 7.54 10.53
N LYS A 131 10.09 7.11 11.79
CA LYS A 131 11.43 6.80 12.33
C LYS A 131 12.15 5.72 11.53
N LEU A 132 11.42 4.81 10.91
CA LEU A 132 11.95 3.79 10.00
C LEU A 132 12.17 4.30 8.57
N GLY A 133 12.14 5.63 8.35
CA GLY A 133 12.44 6.25 7.06
C GLY A 133 11.29 6.20 6.05
N VAL A 134 10.05 6.00 6.52
CA VAL A 134 8.87 6.26 5.68
C VAL A 134 8.72 7.76 5.52
N THR A 135 8.86 8.26 4.31
CA THR A 135 8.76 9.69 3.98
C THR A 135 7.39 10.09 3.48
N HIS A 136 6.60 9.15 3.00
CA HIS A 136 5.28 9.39 2.44
C HIS A 136 4.30 8.29 2.84
N LEU A 137 3.06 8.67 3.14
CA LEU A 137 1.99 7.75 3.47
C LEU A 137 0.90 7.76 2.39
N GLY A 138 0.51 6.59 1.91
CA GLY A 138 -0.63 6.39 1.03
C GLY A 138 -1.85 5.90 1.83
N VAL A 139 -2.97 6.59 1.70
CA VAL A 139 -4.25 6.22 2.31
C VAL A 139 -5.18 5.68 1.23
N GLY A 140 -5.50 4.41 1.28
CA GLY A 140 -6.42 3.76 0.33
C GLY A 140 -7.88 4.10 0.63
N LEU A 141 -8.30 5.35 0.40
CA LEU A 141 -9.70 5.76 0.48
C LEU A 141 -10.51 5.13 -0.65
N ASP A 142 -9.95 5.15 -1.85
CA ASP A 142 -10.38 4.54 -3.10
C ASP A 142 -11.67 5.13 -3.70
N ALA A 143 -12.71 5.37 -2.91
CA ALA A 143 -13.98 5.94 -3.37
C ALA A 143 -14.03 7.46 -3.17
N SER A 144 -14.68 8.17 -4.08
CA SER A 144 -14.81 9.64 -4.04
C SER A 144 -15.95 10.14 -3.16
N THR A 145 -16.94 9.30 -2.87
CA THR A 145 -18.09 9.64 -2.04
C THR A 145 -18.32 8.61 -0.93
N ARG A 146 -18.99 9.04 0.15
CA ARG A 146 -19.38 8.14 1.23
C ARG A 146 -20.26 7.00 0.73
N GLN A 147 -21.23 7.29 -0.14
CA GLN A 147 -22.14 6.30 -0.69
C GLN A 147 -21.39 5.19 -1.45
N LEU A 148 -20.46 5.57 -2.33
CA LEU A 148 -19.64 4.60 -3.06
C LEU A 148 -18.70 3.84 -2.11
N PHE A 149 -18.10 4.51 -1.13
CA PHE A 149 -17.25 3.88 -0.13
C PHE A 149 -17.96 2.73 0.60
N GLU A 150 -19.20 2.96 1.01
CA GLU A 150 -20.05 1.96 1.67
C GLU A 150 -20.50 0.87 0.68
N ALA A 151 -20.92 1.24 -0.53
CA ALA A 151 -21.31 0.30 -1.58
C ALA A 151 -20.18 -0.66 -2.00
N TRP A 152 -18.95 -0.17 -2.08
CA TRP A 152 -17.76 -0.97 -2.38
C TRP A 152 -17.18 -1.69 -1.16
N ARG A 153 -17.84 -1.64 -0.01
CA ARG A 153 -17.54 -2.39 1.23
C ARG A 153 -16.12 -2.17 1.72
N LYS A 154 -15.67 -0.92 1.75
CA LYS A 154 -14.39 -0.56 2.35
C LYS A 154 -14.37 -0.92 3.84
N PRO A 155 -13.22 -1.34 4.41
CA PRO A 155 -13.09 -1.55 5.84
C PRO A 155 -13.18 -0.21 6.59
N TYR A 156 -13.68 -0.24 7.81
CA TYR A 156 -13.90 0.92 8.67
C TYR A 156 -14.94 1.91 8.11
N SER A 157 -15.16 3.05 8.78
CA SER A 157 -16.09 4.07 8.33
C SER A 157 -15.41 5.15 7.47
N TRP A 158 -16.19 5.82 6.63
CA TRP A 158 -15.76 6.99 5.86
C TRP A 158 -15.11 8.08 6.74
N SER A 159 -15.72 8.38 7.89
CA SER A 159 -15.20 9.37 8.83
C SER A 159 -13.89 8.92 9.49
N THR A 160 -13.70 7.62 9.71
CA THR A 160 -12.44 7.07 10.23
C THR A 160 -11.28 7.30 9.26
N TYR A 161 -11.53 7.14 7.94
CA TYR A 161 -10.49 7.41 6.94
C TYR A 161 -10.09 8.88 6.90
N TRP A 162 -11.05 9.81 6.94
CA TRP A 162 -10.72 11.23 6.91
C TRP A 162 -9.98 11.70 8.15
N ARG A 163 -10.41 11.26 9.36
CA ARG A 163 -9.64 11.50 10.58
C ARG A 163 -8.24 10.88 10.53
N PHE A 164 -8.10 9.77 9.83
CA PHE A 164 -6.79 9.16 9.65
C PHE A 164 -5.90 9.98 8.71
N VAL A 165 -6.44 10.54 7.62
CA VAL A 165 -5.72 11.47 6.74
C VAL A 165 -5.20 12.67 7.54
N GLU A 166 -6.06 13.33 8.34
CA GLU A 166 -5.68 14.46 9.19
C GLU A 166 -4.54 14.10 10.14
N LYS A 167 -4.67 12.97 10.87
CA LYS A 167 -3.61 12.47 11.76
C LYS A 167 -2.31 12.11 11.03
N ALA A 168 -2.42 11.58 9.82
CA ALA A 168 -1.26 11.26 9.02
C ALA A 168 -0.52 12.54 8.58
N VAL A 169 -1.25 13.59 8.20
CA VAL A 169 -0.67 14.90 7.88
C VAL A 169 0.03 15.52 9.09
N GLU A 170 -0.53 15.38 10.30
CA GLU A 170 0.14 15.82 11.54
C GLU A 170 1.49 15.13 11.78
N VAL A 171 1.63 13.88 11.36
CA VAL A 171 2.88 13.10 11.56
C VAL A 171 3.86 13.32 10.42
N PHE A 172 3.43 13.19 9.17
CA PHE A 172 4.32 13.22 8.01
C PHE A 172 4.52 14.62 7.43
N GLY A 173 3.62 15.57 7.73
CA GLY A 173 3.59 16.92 7.17
C GLY A 173 2.75 17.01 5.87
N GLU A 174 2.40 18.25 5.51
CA GLU A 174 1.66 18.58 4.29
C GLU A 174 2.42 18.12 3.04
N GLY A 175 1.67 17.63 2.04
CA GLY A 175 2.20 17.12 0.77
C GLY A 175 2.93 15.76 0.87
N ARG A 176 2.96 15.14 2.05
CA ARG A 176 3.56 13.81 2.24
C ARG A 176 2.55 12.70 2.50
N VAL A 177 1.28 13.03 2.46
CA VAL A 177 0.17 12.07 2.55
C VAL A 177 -0.56 12.03 1.22
N TYR A 178 -0.76 10.86 0.65
CA TYR A 178 -1.50 10.68 -0.59
C TYR A 178 -2.81 9.97 -0.32
N VAL A 179 -3.92 10.53 -0.77
CA VAL A 179 -5.22 9.86 -0.77
C VAL A 179 -5.42 9.20 -2.13
N HIS A 180 -5.39 7.87 -2.15
CA HIS A 180 -5.67 7.12 -3.37
C HIS A 180 -7.16 7.17 -3.67
N LEU A 181 -7.51 7.51 -4.91
CA LEU A 181 -8.86 7.49 -5.46
C LEU A 181 -8.84 6.66 -6.74
N ILE A 182 -9.82 5.76 -6.90
CA ILE A 182 -10.01 4.95 -8.10
C ILE A 182 -11.12 5.61 -8.91
N ALA A 183 -10.80 6.05 -10.12
CA ALA A 183 -11.81 6.53 -11.06
C ALA A 183 -12.54 5.35 -11.73
N GLY A 184 -13.87 5.48 -11.86
CA GLY A 184 -14.71 4.47 -12.49
C GLY A 184 -15.40 3.51 -11.51
N LEU A 185 -15.48 3.86 -10.23
CA LEU A 185 -16.26 3.12 -9.24
C LEU A 185 -17.75 3.49 -9.23
N GLY A 186 -18.18 4.41 -10.11
CA GLY A 186 -19.56 4.87 -10.23
C GLY A 186 -19.74 6.35 -9.88
N GLU A 187 -18.65 7.06 -9.60
CA GLU A 187 -18.66 8.50 -9.34
C GLU A 187 -18.80 9.32 -10.63
N SER A 188 -19.31 10.52 -10.48
CA SER A 188 -19.21 11.58 -11.51
C SER A 188 -17.84 12.26 -11.42
N LEU A 189 -17.41 12.89 -12.52
CA LEU A 189 -16.19 13.70 -12.54
C LEU A 189 -16.22 14.82 -11.47
N ARG A 190 -17.39 15.41 -11.24
CA ARG A 190 -17.57 16.43 -10.21
C ARG A 190 -17.28 15.90 -8.80
N GLU A 191 -17.78 14.72 -8.47
CA GLU A 191 -17.54 14.06 -7.17
C GLU A 191 -16.06 13.68 -6.99
N LEU A 192 -15.42 13.18 -8.05
CA LEU A 192 -13.99 12.86 -8.02
C LEU A 192 -13.16 14.13 -7.74
N VAL A 193 -13.43 15.22 -8.46
CA VAL A 193 -12.75 16.52 -8.24
C VAL A 193 -13.03 17.08 -6.84
N GLN A 194 -14.24 16.92 -6.31
CA GLN A 194 -14.54 17.32 -4.93
C GLN A 194 -13.77 16.53 -3.90
N ALA A 195 -13.61 15.21 -4.09
CA ALA A 195 -12.79 14.38 -3.22
C ALA A 195 -11.31 14.79 -3.26
N MET A 196 -10.77 15.04 -4.46
CA MET A 196 -9.40 15.56 -4.62
C MET A 196 -9.20 16.90 -3.91
N LYS A 197 -10.13 17.85 -4.08
CA LYS A 197 -10.08 19.15 -3.38
C LYS A 197 -10.17 18.98 -1.86
N LYS A 198 -10.94 18.02 -1.37
CA LYS A 198 -11.03 17.71 0.06
C LYS A 198 -9.71 17.15 0.58
N ALA A 199 -9.07 16.23 -0.15
CA ALA A 199 -7.76 15.72 0.22
C ALA A 199 -6.71 16.83 0.28
N TYR A 200 -6.64 17.67 -0.76
CA TYR A 200 -5.75 18.84 -0.80
C TYR A 200 -5.96 19.80 0.39
N LYS A 201 -7.23 20.12 0.73
CA LYS A 201 -7.54 20.98 1.89
C LYS A 201 -7.17 20.34 3.23
N ALA A 202 -7.08 19.02 3.31
CA ALA A 202 -6.61 18.29 4.48
C ALA A 202 -5.08 18.21 4.56
N GLY A 203 -4.34 18.79 3.60
CA GLY A 203 -2.88 18.77 3.54
C GLY A 203 -2.29 17.52 2.86
N ALA A 204 -3.14 16.72 2.19
CA ALA A 204 -2.71 15.50 1.50
C ALA A 204 -2.46 15.73 0.01
#